data_3384b4f9ce29f702da84150c94609ebb
#
_entry.id   3384b4f9ce29f702da84150c94609ebb
#
_cell.length_a   1.000
_cell.length_b   1.000
_cell.length_c   1.000
_cell.angle_alpha   90.00
_cell.angle_beta   90.00
_cell.angle_gamma   90.00
#
_symmetry.space_group_name_H-M   'P 1'
#
loop_
_entity.id
_entity.type
_entity.pdbx_description
1 polymer ?
#
loop_
_entity_poly.entity_id
_entity_poly.type
_entity_poly.pdbx_seq_one_letter_code
_entity_poly.pdbx_strand_id
1 'polypeptide(L)'
;MFDIRKIQENIIYEAVRAESNEDIANEVVYGKDNMSKAENNSDWVKSSMIRLENNFETETIKKIRMNCQCGYEMDEKIALVMELKSDSSNIEEFANTEKAKEAGLFCKDGELFLQFDFCPCPMLSEVDKLETNTWCQCTTGYSKVLFEKEFDCDIDVELLKSIKMGD
;
A
#
# COMPACT_ATOMS: atom_id res chain seq x y z
N MET A 1 14.92 11.92 13.15
CA MET A 1 13.49 12.17 12.85
C MET A 1 13.08 11.28 11.68
N PHE A 2 12.00 10.57 11.83
CA PHE A 2 11.46 9.69 10.77
C PHE A 2 10.81 10.57 9.69
N ASP A 3 11.45 10.65 8.52
CA ASP A 3 10.95 11.41 7.38
C ASP A 3 10.24 10.48 6.41
N ILE A 4 8.92 10.33 6.60
CA ILE A 4 8.09 9.45 5.78
C ILE A 4 8.09 9.88 4.30
N ARG A 5 8.17 11.19 4.02
CA ARG A 5 8.23 11.70 2.66
C ARG A 5 9.48 11.18 1.95
N LYS A 6 10.64 11.30 2.57
CA LYS A 6 11.90 10.84 2.00
C LYS A 6 11.94 9.32 1.80
N ILE A 7 11.34 8.58 2.73
CA ILE A 7 11.20 7.12 2.59
C ILE A 7 10.36 6.79 1.37
N GLN A 8 9.21 7.44 1.20
CA GLN A 8 8.33 7.21 0.04
C GLN A 8 8.99 7.63 -1.28
N GLU A 9 9.71 8.75 -1.30
CA GLU A 9 10.47 9.18 -2.48
C GLU A 9 11.46 8.11 -2.92
N ASN A 10 12.26 7.56 -2.00
CA ASN A 10 13.23 6.52 -2.31
C ASN A 10 12.58 5.22 -2.78
N ILE A 11 11.52 4.77 -2.12
CA ILE A 11 10.83 3.53 -2.46
C ILE A 11 10.19 3.64 -3.85
N ILE A 12 9.51 4.74 -4.15
CA ILE A 12 8.89 4.96 -5.46
C ILE A 12 9.96 5.07 -6.54
N TYR A 13 11.05 5.80 -6.27
CA TYR A 13 12.18 5.93 -7.19
C TYR A 13 12.74 4.55 -7.59
N GLU A 14 13.06 3.70 -6.62
CA GLU A 14 13.62 2.38 -6.89
C GLU A 14 12.61 1.46 -7.61
N ALA A 15 11.34 1.50 -7.24
CA ALA A 15 10.31 0.70 -7.89
C ALA A 15 10.08 1.12 -9.36
N VAL A 16 10.06 2.42 -9.64
CA VAL A 16 9.95 2.95 -11.00
C VAL A 16 11.21 2.66 -11.82
N ARG A 17 12.37 2.86 -11.23
CA ARG A 17 13.66 2.56 -11.89
C ARG A 17 13.75 1.10 -12.30
N ALA A 18 13.28 0.18 -11.48
CA ALA A 18 13.27 -1.26 -11.78
C ALA A 18 12.41 -1.62 -13.00
N GLU A 19 11.34 -0.89 -13.25
CA GLU A 19 10.44 -1.12 -14.40
C GLU A 19 10.79 -0.24 -15.62
N SER A 20 11.71 0.72 -15.49
CA SER A 20 12.07 1.65 -16.57
C SER A 20 13.55 2.06 -16.52
N ASN A 21 13.84 3.30 -16.10
CA ASN A 21 15.16 3.88 -16.01
C ASN A 21 15.20 5.04 -15.00
N GLU A 22 16.41 5.61 -14.77
CA GLU A 22 16.62 6.71 -13.83
C GLU A 22 15.92 8.01 -14.23
N ASP A 23 15.81 8.31 -15.52
CA ASP A 23 15.18 9.56 -15.98
C ASP A 23 13.67 9.55 -15.68
N ILE A 24 13.01 8.45 -15.96
CA ILE A 24 11.57 8.28 -15.63
C ILE A 24 11.38 8.26 -14.11
N ALA A 25 12.24 7.58 -13.36
CA ALA A 25 12.16 7.57 -11.90
C ALA A 25 12.30 8.98 -11.30
N ASN A 26 13.26 9.76 -11.79
CA ASN A 26 13.41 11.17 -11.40
C ASN A 26 12.18 12.02 -11.78
N GLU A 27 11.66 11.86 -12.98
CA GLU A 27 10.46 12.57 -13.42
C GLU A 27 9.25 12.24 -12.53
N VAL A 28 9.00 10.97 -12.24
CA VAL A 28 7.86 10.55 -11.41
C VAL A 28 7.98 11.12 -10.00
N VAL A 29 9.14 10.98 -9.36
CA VAL A 29 9.32 11.36 -7.95
C VAL A 29 9.48 12.87 -7.78
N TYR A 30 10.32 13.50 -8.59
CA TYR A 30 10.74 14.90 -8.38
C TYR A 30 10.11 15.89 -9.37
N GLY A 31 9.48 15.40 -10.45
CA GLY A 31 8.96 16.25 -11.52
C GLY A 31 10.07 16.87 -12.37
N LYS A 32 9.68 17.59 -13.42
CA LYS A 32 10.61 18.35 -14.24
C LYS A 32 11.30 19.41 -13.40
N ASP A 33 12.61 19.56 -13.59
CA ASP A 33 13.44 20.54 -12.86
C ASP A 33 13.34 20.47 -11.33
N ASN A 34 13.04 19.29 -10.80
CA ASN A 34 12.83 19.07 -9.36
C ASN A 34 11.74 19.95 -8.71
N MET A 35 10.72 20.32 -9.46
CA MET A 35 9.61 21.18 -8.99
C MET A 35 8.91 20.61 -7.75
N SER A 36 8.83 19.29 -7.64
CA SER A 36 8.15 18.61 -6.52
C SER A 36 8.84 18.77 -5.16
N LYS A 37 10.08 19.25 -5.11
CA LYS A 37 10.76 19.49 -3.83
C LYS A 37 10.13 20.61 -3.01
N ALA A 38 9.40 21.53 -3.67
CA ALA A 38 8.69 22.62 -3.01
C ALA A 38 7.23 22.26 -2.65
N GLU A 39 6.72 21.11 -3.11
CA GLU A 39 5.34 20.68 -2.82
C GLU A 39 5.22 20.16 -1.39
N ASN A 40 4.08 20.45 -0.74
CA ASN A 40 3.70 19.76 0.48
C ASN A 40 3.36 18.28 0.20
N ASN A 41 3.18 17.46 1.23
CA ASN A 41 2.93 16.04 1.07
C ASN A 41 1.68 15.72 0.26
N SER A 42 0.59 16.46 0.47
CA SER A 42 -0.67 16.27 -0.25
C SER A 42 -0.51 16.51 -1.75
N ASP A 43 0.11 17.63 -2.12
CA ASP A 43 0.31 17.99 -3.52
C ASP A 43 1.29 17.03 -4.20
N TRP A 44 2.33 16.62 -3.51
CA TRP A 44 3.28 15.65 -4.04
C TRP A 44 2.65 14.28 -4.28
N VAL A 45 1.84 13.77 -3.35
CA VAL A 45 1.13 12.49 -3.53
C VAL A 45 0.31 12.53 -4.83
N LYS A 46 -0.46 13.60 -5.03
CA LYS A 46 -1.29 13.76 -6.23
C LYS A 46 -0.45 13.90 -7.49
N SER A 47 0.53 14.79 -7.49
CA SER A 47 1.35 15.08 -8.67
C SER A 47 2.24 13.89 -9.07
N SER A 48 2.83 13.17 -8.11
CA SER A 48 3.63 11.99 -8.39
C SER A 48 2.80 10.85 -8.97
N MET A 49 1.56 10.65 -8.52
CA MET A 49 0.68 9.64 -9.09
C MET A 49 0.21 10.00 -10.51
N ILE A 50 -0.08 11.26 -10.78
CA ILE A 50 -0.37 11.72 -12.14
C ILE A 50 0.83 11.45 -13.07
N ARG A 51 2.05 11.76 -12.62
CA ARG A 51 3.26 11.48 -13.42
C ARG A 51 3.48 9.98 -13.64
N LEU A 52 3.20 9.15 -12.63
CA LEU A 52 3.24 7.70 -12.76
C LEU A 52 2.24 7.20 -13.80
N GLU A 53 0.98 7.66 -13.71
CA GLU A 53 -0.10 7.30 -14.64
C GLU A 53 0.18 7.76 -16.08
N ASN A 54 0.89 8.86 -16.27
CA ASN A 54 1.28 9.35 -17.59
C ASN A 54 2.43 8.54 -18.25
N ASN A 55 3.19 7.79 -17.47
CA ASN A 55 4.37 7.06 -17.96
C ASN A 55 4.14 5.55 -18.10
N PHE A 56 3.10 5.00 -17.49
CA PHE A 56 2.89 3.55 -17.43
C PHE A 56 1.43 3.13 -17.63
N GLU A 57 1.25 1.91 -18.16
CA GLU A 57 -0.04 1.25 -18.23
C GLU A 57 -0.49 0.73 -16.85
N THR A 58 -1.79 0.54 -16.67
CA THR A 58 -2.45 0.18 -15.40
C THR A 58 -1.78 -1.01 -14.68
N GLU A 59 -1.47 -2.09 -15.39
CA GLU A 59 -0.84 -3.28 -14.80
C GLU A 59 0.57 -2.98 -14.28
N THR A 60 1.34 -2.20 -15.01
CA THR A 60 2.68 -1.77 -14.59
C THR A 60 2.61 -0.83 -13.39
N ILE A 61 1.65 0.10 -13.38
CA ILE A 61 1.38 0.98 -12.23
C ILE A 61 1.09 0.16 -10.98
N LYS A 62 0.19 -0.83 -11.07
CA LYS A 62 -0.15 -1.73 -9.97
C LYS A 62 1.10 -2.45 -9.46
N LYS A 63 1.90 -3.03 -10.34
CA LYS A 63 3.15 -3.71 -10.00
C LYS A 63 4.14 -2.78 -9.28
N ILE A 64 4.37 -1.58 -9.81
CA ILE A 64 5.23 -0.57 -9.18
C ILE A 64 4.72 -0.23 -7.78
N ARG A 65 3.44 0.10 -7.65
CA ARG A 65 2.86 0.51 -6.37
C ARG A 65 2.79 -0.61 -5.34
N MET A 66 2.56 -1.84 -5.75
CA MET A 66 2.62 -3.00 -4.84
C MET A 66 4.02 -3.23 -4.28
N ASN A 67 5.08 -2.79 -4.98
CA ASN A 67 6.46 -2.83 -4.50
C ASN A 67 6.86 -1.61 -3.64
N CYS A 68 5.93 -0.70 -3.37
CA CYS A 68 6.18 0.52 -2.60
C CYS A 68 5.76 0.41 -1.12
N GLN A 69 5.90 -0.76 -0.51
CA GLN A 69 5.57 -0.92 0.91
C GLN A 69 6.57 -0.17 1.78
N CYS A 70 6.08 0.68 2.67
CA CYS A 70 6.93 1.45 3.58
C CYS A 70 7.40 0.66 4.82
N GLY A 71 6.92 -0.57 5.01
CA GLY A 71 7.25 -1.42 6.16
C GLY A 71 6.70 -0.91 7.50
N TYR A 72 5.87 0.12 7.50
CA TYR A 72 5.30 0.70 8.72
C TYR A 72 4.50 -0.35 9.50
N GLU A 73 4.88 -0.57 10.76
CA GLU A 73 4.29 -1.58 11.65
C GLU A 73 4.27 -3.03 11.10
N MET A 74 5.13 -3.37 10.14
CA MET A 74 5.13 -4.70 9.52
C MET A 74 5.42 -5.80 10.54
N ASP A 75 6.38 -5.60 11.44
CA ASP A 75 6.77 -6.62 12.42
C ASP A 75 5.64 -6.90 13.43
N GLU A 76 4.92 -5.88 13.86
CA GLU A 76 3.75 -6.02 14.73
C GLU A 76 2.59 -6.74 14.04
N LYS A 77 2.37 -6.45 12.75
CA LYS A 77 1.35 -7.13 11.95
C LYS A 77 1.71 -8.60 11.69
N ILE A 78 2.97 -8.90 11.42
CA ILE A 78 3.46 -10.27 11.30
C ILE A 78 3.21 -11.04 12.59
N ALA A 79 3.58 -10.48 13.75
CA ALA A 79 3.36 -11.12 15.05
C ALA A 79 1.87 -11.41 15.30
N LEU A 80 0.98 -10.47 14.96
CA LEU A 80 -0.46 -10.69 15.07
C LEU A 80 -0.94 -11.84 14.17
N VAL A 81 -0.53 -11.86 12.89
CA VAL A 81 -0.95 -12.91 11.94
C VAL A 81 -0.43 -14.28 12.38
N MET A 82 0.81 -14.35 12.88
CA MET A 82 1.36 -15.59 13.47
C MET A 82 0.53 -16.10 14.65
N GLU A 83 0.15 -15.22 15.58
CA GLU A 83 -0.68 -15.58 16.72
C GLU A 83 -2.04 -16.12 16.25
N LEU A 84 -2.73 -15.38 15.38
CA LEU A 84 -4.03 -15.78 14.84
C LEU A 84 -3.98 -17.12 14.11
N LYS A 85 -2.90 -17.36 13.34
CA LYS A 85 -2.69 -18.61 12.63
C LYS A 85 -2.46 -19.78 13.58
N SER A 86 -1.71 -19.59 14.66
CA SER A 86 -1.42 -20.64 15.65
C SER A 86 -2.69 -21.15 16.35
N ASP A 87 -3.68 -20.29 16.50
CA ASP A 87 -4.93 -20.55 17.21
C ASP A 87 -6.07 -21.00 16.30
N SER A 88 -5.82 -21.17 15.00
CA SER A 88 -6.85 -21.49 14.00
C SER A 88 -6.45 -22.65 13.09
N SER A 89 -7.43 -23.44 12.65
CA SER A 89 -7.26 -24.59 11.77
C SER A 89 -7.61 -24.29 10.30
N ASN A 90 -8.29 -23.19 10.06
CA ASN A 90 -8.73 -22.75 8.74
C ASN A 90 -8.93 -21.22 8.70
N ILE A 91 -9.17 -20.68 7.51
CA ILE A 91 -9.31 -19.23 7.29
C ILE A 91 -10.56 -18.62 7.98
N GLU A 92 -11.62 -19.40 8.14
CA GLU A 92 -12.83 -18.94 8.82
C GLU A 92 -12.58 -18.78 10.32
N GLU A 93 -11.94 -19.76 10.95
CA GLU A 93 -11.52 -19.67 12.36
C GLU A 93 -10.52 -18.52 12.56
N PHE A 94 -9.54 -18.40 11.66
CA PHE A 94 -8.55 -17.32 11.66
C PHE A 94 -9.22 -15.94 11.70
N ALA A 95 -10.21 -15.69 10.84
CA ALA A 95 -10.90 -14.41 10.74
C ALA A 95 -11.99 -14.19 11.80
N ASN A 96 -12.37 -15.24 12.53
CA ASN A 96 -13.52 -15.16 13.48
C ASN A 96 -13.12 -14.86 14.93
N THR A 97 -11.83 -14.74 15.23
CA THR A 97 -11.37 -14.34 16.56
C THR A 97 -11.64 -12.87 16.84
N GLU A 98 -11.78 -12.48 18.12
CA GLU A 98 -11.95 -11.07 18.50
C GLU A 98 -10.80 -10.21 18.02
N LYS A 99 -9.56 -10.67 18.17
CA LYS A 99 -8.37 -9.95 17.69
C LYS A 99 -8.37 -9.74 16.18
N ALA A 100 -8.80 -10.74 15.39
CA ALA A 100 -8.91 -10.61 13.94
C ALA A 100 -9.94 -9.56 13.56
N LYS A 101 -11.09 -9.57 14.20
CA LYS A 101 -12.17 -8.59 13.98
C LYS A 101 -11.73 -7.17 14.36
N GLU A 102 -11.05 -7.00 15.48
CA GLU A 102 -10.47 -5.72 15.89
C GLU A 102 -9.43 -5.21 14.87
N ALA A 103 -8.69 -6.11 14.25
CA ALA A 103 -7.75 -5.79 13.16
C ALA A 103 -8.43 -5.53 11.80
N GLY A 104 -9.76 -5.69 11.71
CA GLY A 104 -10.52 -5.49 10.48
C GLY A 104 -10.59 -6.71 9.56
N LEU A 105 -10.20 -7.89 10.05
CA LEU A 105 -10.25 -9.13 9.27
C LEU A 105 -11.63 -9.78 9.37
N PHE A 106 -12.12 -10.29 8.26
CA PHE A 106 -13.32 -11.14 8.20
C PHE A 106 -13.23 -12.10 7.01
N CYS A 107 -13.96 -13.20 7.10
CA CYS A 107 -14.07 -14.19 6.02
C CYS A 107 -15.49 -14.17 5.45
N LYS A 108 -15.60 -14.21 4.14
CA LYS A 108 -16.87 -14.33 3.43
C LYS A 108 -16.67 -15.20 2.19
N ASP A 109 -17.55 -16.21 2.03
CA ASP A 109 -17.52 -17.13 0.88
C ASP A 109 -16.15 -17.81 0.66
N GLY A 110 -15.41 -18.06 1.75
CA GLY A 110 -14.07 -18.69 1.71
C GLY A 110 -12.93 -17.74 1.35
N GLU A 111 -13.20 -16.45 1.21
CA GLU A 111 -12.20 -15.42 0.95
C GLU A 111 -11.96 -14.56 2.19
N LEU A 112 -10.69 -14.15 2.39
CA LEU A 112 -10.29 -13.29 3.48
C LEU A 112 -10.36 -11.82 3.04
N PHE A 113 -11.00 -10.99 3.86
CA PHE A 113 -11.10 -9.55 3.69
C PHE A 113 -10.42 -8.83 4.83
N LEU A 114 -9.82 -7.68 4.52
CA LEU A 114 -9.26 -6.73 5.47
C LEU A 114 -9.88 -5.36 5.22
N GLN A 115 -10.54 -4.82 6.22
CA GLN A 115 -11.21 -3.53 6.17
C GLN A 115 -10.75 -2.62 7.30
N PHE A 116 -10.45 -1.38 6.99
CA PHE A 116 -10.12 -0.33 7.95
C PHE A 116 -11.25 0.69 8.04
N ASP A 117 -11.53 1.17 9.24
CA ASP A 117 -12.50 2.25 9.48
C ASP A 117 -11.88 3.64 9.28
N PHE A 118 -10.58 3.71 9.11
CA PHE A 118 -9.82 4.94 8.86
C PHE A 118 -8.67 4.66 7.89
N CYS A 119 -8.15 5.72 7.26
CA CYS A 119 -6.98 5.61 6.39
C CYS A 119 -5.69 5.59 7.23
N PRO A 120 -4.96 4.46 7.32
CA PRO A 120 -3.76 4.36 8.15
C PRO A 120 -2.51 5.00 7.54
N CYS A 121 -2.58 5.45 6.28
CA CYS A 121 -1.42 5.98 5.56
C CYS A 121 -1.01 7.35 6.09
N PRO A 122 0.19 7.50 6.67
CA PRO A 122 0.65 8.78 7.21
C PRO A 122 0.83 9.86 6.14
N MET A 123 1.08 9.48 4.88
CA MET A 123 1.16 10.42 3.75
C MET A 123 -0.18 11.02 3.35
N LEU A 124 -1.28 10.38 3.71
CA LEU A 124 -2.63 10.82 3.38
C LEU A 124 -3.35 11.53 4.54
N SER A 125 -2.67 11.83 5.64
CA SER A 125 -3.27 12.48 6.80
C SER A 125 -3.92 13.84 6.46
N GLU A 126 -3.29 14.59 5.57
CA GLU A 126 -3.74 15.91 5.12
C GLU A 126 -4.43 15.88 3.73
N VAL A 127 -4.66 14.69 3.18
CA VAL A 127 -5.36 14.50 1.90
C VAL A 127 -6.82 14.20 2.17
N ASP A 128 -7.73 15.09 1.78
CA ASP A 128 -9.16 14.86 1.95
C ASP A 128 -9.68 13.80 0.98
N LYS A 129 -9.31 13.92 -0.30
CA LYS A 129 -9.77 13.02 -1.35
C LYS A 129 -8.69 12.79 -2.42
N LEU A 130 -8.64 11.56 -2.93
CA LEU A 130 -7.87 11.17 -4.11
C LEU A 130 -8.80 10.99 -5.32
N GLU A 131 -8.29 11.29 -6.51
CA GLU A 131 -9.02 11.08 -7.78
C GLU A 131 -8.90 9.64 -8.29
N THR A 132 -7.82 8.95 -7.92
CA THR A 132 -7.56 7.54 -8.29
C THR A 132 -7.07 6.75 -7.07
N ASN A 133 -7.17 5.42 -7.17
CA ASN A 133 -6.67 4.52 -6.11
C ASN A 133 -5.18 4.16 -6.26
N THR A 134 -4.47 4.79 -7.19
CA THR A 134 -3.06 4.48 -7.51
C THR A 134 -2.16 4.54 -6.28
N TRP A 135 -2.29 5.58 -5.46
CA TRP A 135 -1.53 5.67 -4.21
C TRP A 135 -1.80 4.51 -3.27
N CYS A 136 -3.06 4.12 -3.12
CA CYS A 136 -3.49 3.08 -2.17
C CYS A 136 -3.09 1.66 -2.58
N GLN A 137 -2.61 1.42 -3.80
CA GLN A 137 -2.14 0.10 -4.26
C GLN A 137 -0.91 -0.41 -3.46
N CYS A 138 -0.18 0.44 -2.75
CA CYS A 138 0.87 -0.04 -1.84
C CYS A 138 0.31 -0.92 -0.71
N THR A 139 -0.94 -0.71 -0.32
CA THR A 139 -1.63 -1.52 0.71
C THR A 139 -1.85 -2.96 0.23
N THR A 140 -2.13 -3.17 -1.05
CA THR A 140 -2.26 -4.52 -1.63
C THR A 140 -0.93 -5.25 -1.59
N GLY A 141 0.17 -4.58 -1.93
CA GLY A 141 1.52 -5.14 -1.83
C GLY A 141 1.93 -5.43 -0.38
N TYR A 142 1.61 -4.54 0.54
CA TYR A 142 1.84 -4.74 1.98
C TYR A 142 1.11 -5.98 2.49
N SER A 143 -0.17 -6.12 2.17
CA SER A 143 -0.99 -7.26 2.56
C SER A 143 -0.49 -8.56 1.91
N LYS A 144 -0.11 -8.52 0.63
CA LYS A 144 0.47 -9.67 -0.07
C LYS A 144 1.72 -10.17 0.66
N VAL A 145 2.69 -9.31 0.93
CA VAL A 145 3.93 -9.68 1.64
C VAL A 145 3.64 -10.25 3.02
N LEU A 146 2.74 -9.61 3.78
CA LEU A 146 2.36 -10.03 5.12
C LEU A 146 1.78 -11.45 5.14
N PHE A 147 0.78 -11.71 4.31
CA PHE A 147 0.07 -12.98 4.32
C PHE A 147 0.83 -14.10 3.62
N GLU A 148 1.55 -13.83 2.52
CA GLU A 148 2.40 -14.84 1.87
C GLU A 148 3.48 -15.37 2.81
N LYS A 149 4.10 -14.49 3.58
CA LYS A 149 5.14 -14.88 4.54
C LYS A 149 4.59 -15.81 5.61
N GLU A 150 3.38 -15.54 6.09
CA GLU A 150 2.80 -16.29 7.21
C GLU A 150 2.04 -17.55 6.78
N PHE A 151 1.43 -17.54 5.61
CA PHE A 151 0.71 -18.70 5.08
C PHE A 151 1.58 -19.64 4.21
N ASP A 152 2.80 -19.22 3.87
CA ASP A 152 3.74 -19.96 3.03
C ASP A 152 3.10 -20.42 1.71
N CYS A 153 2.36 -19.52 1.08
CA CYS A 153 1.70 -19.75 -0.20
C CYS A 153 1.60 -18.44 -1.00
N ASP A 154 1.44 -18.56 -2.30
CA ASP A 154 1.19 -17.41 -3.17
C ASP A 154 -0.22 -16.85 -2.93
N ILE A 155 -0.34 -15.55 -2.78
CA ILE A 155 -1.59 -14.85 -2.43
C ILE A 155 -1.82 -13.70 -3.41
N ASP A 156 -3.01 -13.65 -4.00
CA ASP A 156 -3.48 -12.49 -4.72
C ASP A 156 -4.23 -11.55 -3.78
N VAL A 157 -4.01 -10.24 -3.95
CA VAL A 157 -4.67 -9.19 -3.18
C VAL A 157 -5.27 -8.15 -4.11
N GLU A 158 -6.53 -7.83 -3.90
CA GLU A 158 -7.26 -6.82 -4.65
C GLU A 158 -7.72 -5.67 -3.73
N LEU A 159 -7.53 -4.43 -4.17
CA LEU A 159 -8.09 -3.25 -3.52
C LEU A 159 -9.52 -3.02 -4.03
N LEU A 160 -10.51 -3.36 -3.21
CA LEU A 160 -11.92 -3.23 -3.57
C LEU A 160 -12.43 -1.80 -3.36
N LYS A 161 -12.02 -1.15 -2.26
CA LYS A 161 -12.47 0.18 -1.86
C LYS A 161 -11.34 0.97 -1.22
N SER A 162 -11.41 2.28 -1.31
CA SER A 162 -10.47 3.19 -0.65
C SER A 162 -11.22 4.33 0.05
N ILE A 163 -10.97 4.50 1.34
CA ILE A 163 -11.56 5.56 2.17
C ILE A 163 -11.28 6.95 1.54
N LYS A 164 -10.09 7.16 0.99
CA LYS A 164 -9.72 8.43 0.36
C LYS A 164 -10.36 8.66 -1.02
N MET A 165 -11.05 7.67 -1.56
CA MET A 165 -11.90 7.85 -2.75
C MET A 165 -13.37 8.08 -2.41
N GLY A 166 -13.74 8.03 -1.14
CA GLY A 166 -15.09 8.25 -0.65
C GLY A 166 -15.94 6.98 -0.55
N ASP A 167 -15.29 5.82 -0.42
CA ASP A 167 -15.94 4.51 -0.27
C ASP A 167 -16.21 4.13 1.19
#